data_535aca941eaed31efc3ca7dcc77b28cb
#
_entry.id   535aca941eaed31efc3ca7dcc77b28cb
#
_cell.length_a   1.000
_cell.length_b   1.000
_cell.length_c   1.000
_cell.angle_alpha   90.00
_cell.angle_beta   90.00
_cell.angle_gamma   90.00
#
_symmetry.space_group_name_H-M   'P 1'
#
loop_
_entity.id
_entity.type
_entity.pdbx_description
1 polymer ?
#
loop_
_entity_poly.entity_id
_entity_poly.type
_entity_poly.pdbx_seq_one_letter_code
_entity_poly.pdbx_strand_id
1 'polypeptide(L)'
;MKILLIGEYSNVHWTLAEGLRQLGHEVTVVSNGDFWKAYPRDIDVSRPAGRLGGLQLLARIYTLLPRLRGYDVVQFINPIFFELKAERLFPIFRYLRRHNKHVVLGAFGMDWYWVDTCTHKKPLRYSDFNLGDQLRTDDCAILEQRDWLGTSKERLNKLMATDADVIVTGLYEYDVCYRPVFPSKTHFIPFPIKMPAVSNTGRCRASKVVVFIGISRGRSQYKGTDIMLRAAKDLQHQYAHRMKLVVAEGLPFSEYQQQMEDSDAILDQLYSYTPSMNPLLAMSKGIICIGGGEPENYEILNENELRPIINVQPSYESVYQELEQLILHPERIPELKRQSIEYVRRHHDYLKVARQYEGLYLSLQ
;
A
#
# COMPACT_ATOMS: atom_id res chain seq x y z
N MET A 1 18.65 9.80 15.86
CA MET A 1 19.22 9.56 14.52
C MET A 1 18.71 10.61 13.55
N LYS A 2 19.47 10.84 12.50
CA LYS A 2 19.08 11.66 11.36
C LYS A 2 18.62 10.76 10.21
N ILE A 3 17.35 10.83 9.83
CA ILE A 3 16.70 9.87 8.92
C ILE A 3 16.16 10.60 7.68
N LEU A 4 16.44 10.07 6.49
CA LEU A 4 15.95 10.58 5.23
C LEU A 4 15.01 9.55 4.59
N LEU A 5 13.76 9.93 4.37
CA LEU A 5 12.75 9.12 3.69
C LEU A 5 12.50 9.69 2.28
N ILE A 6 12.75 8.89 1.25
CA ILE A 6 12.68 9.32 -0.15
C ILE A 6 11.57 8.61 -0.90
N GLY A 7 10.70 9.39 -1.52
CA GLY A 7 9.48 8.94 -2.18
C GLY A 7 8.30 8.80 -1.24
N GLU A 8 7.10 8.67 -1.81
CA GLU A 8 5.86 8.50 -1.05
C GLU A 8 4.87 7.64 -1.83
N TYR A 9 4.29 6.66 -1.15
CA TYR A 9 3.13 5.90 -1.63
C TYR A 9 2.09 5.84 -0.52
N SER A 10 0.89 6.33 -0.80
CA SER A 10 -0.29 6.22 0.05
C SER A 10 -0.08 6.67 1.51
N ASN A 11 0.76 7.68 1.73
CA ASN A 11 1.08 8.26 3.05
C ASN A 11 1.94 7.37 3.98
N VAL A 12 2.65 6.39 3.43
CA VAL A 12 3.50 5.48 4.24
C VAL A 12 4.67 6.22 4.88
N HIS A 13 5.48 6.94 4.08
CA HIS A 13 6.66 7.62 4.59
C HIS A 13 6.34 8.80 5.50
N TRP A 14 5.30 9.59 5.17
CA TRP A 14 4.90 10.69 6.06
C TRP A 14 4.38 10.18 7.40
N THR A 15 3.52 9.16 7.40
CA THR A 15 2.99 8.58 8.65
C THR A 15 4.11 7.96 9.49
N LEU A 16 5.07 7.28 8.85
CA LEU A 16 6.27 6.78 9.53
C LEU A 16 7.11 7.91 10.12
N ALA A 17 7.30 9.01 9.35
CA ALA A 17 8.05 10.18 9.82
C ALA A 17 7.41 10.82 11.05
N GLU A 18 6.09 10.95 11.10
CA GLU A 18 5.39 11.45 12.28
C GLU A 18 5.68 10.59 13.51
N GLY A 19 5.66 9.25 13.37
CA GLY A 19 5.98 8.33 14.46
C GLY A 19 7.44 8.44 14.92
N LEU A 20 8.39 8.42 13.97
CA LEU A 20 9.81 8.55 14.28
C LEU A 20 10.17 9.89 14.92
N ARG A 21 9.53 11.00 14.49
CA ARG A 21 9.70 12.31 15.14
C ARG A 21 9.21 12.32 16.58
N GLN A 22 8.11 11.64 16.88
CA GLN A 22 7.64 11.48 18.26
C GLN A 22 8.59 10.65 19.13
N LEU A 23 9.38 9.76 18.53
CA LEU A 23 10.45 9.01 19.19
C LEU A 23 11.75 9.83 19.35
N GLY A 24 11.76 11.10 18.93
CA GLY A 24 12.89 12.02 19.10
C GLY A 24 13.91 11.99 17.95
N HIS A 25 13.57 11.43 16.80
CA HIS A 25 14.45 11.41 15.62
C HIS A 25 14.27 12.66 14.74
N GLU A 26 15.37 13.12 14.12
CA GLU A 26 15.34 14.12 13.06
C GLU A 26 15.00 13.43 11.73
N VAL A 27 13.80 13.69 11.18
CA VAL A 27 13.32 13.01 9.97
C VAL A 27 13.02 14.03 8.88
N THR A 28 13.54 13.79 7.68
CA THR A 28 13.26 14.57 6.48
C THR A 28 12.56 13.69 5.45
N VAL A 29 11.40 14.11 4.96
CA VAL A 29 10.65 13.45 3.88
C VAL A 29 10.80 14.23 2.59
N VAL A 30 11.32 13.56 1.55
CA VAL A 30 11.52 14.11 0.20
C VAL A 30 10.64 13.36 -0.78
N SER A 31 9.56 13.97 -1.26
CA SER A 31 8.61 13.30 -2.14
C SER A 31 7.84 14.25 -3.04
N ASN A 32 7.05 13.68 -3.97
CA ASN A 32 6.04 14.41 -4.75
C ASN A 32 4.64 14.38 -4.09
N GLY A 33 4.51 13.80 -2.89
CA GLY A 33 3.25 13.65 -2.17
C GLY A 33 2.28 12.64 -2.76
N ASP A 34 2.74 11.66 -3.55
CA ASP A 34 1.94 10.65 -4.24
C ASP A 34 0.92 11.29 -5.22
N PHE A 35 1.44 12.18 -6.08
CA PHE A 35 0.71 12.85 -7.17
C PHE A 35 -0.51 13.67 -6.69
N TRP A 36 -1.69 13.35 -7.18
CA TRP A 36 -2.95 14.06 -6.92
C TRP A 36 -3.42 13.96 -5.46
N LYS A 37 -2.92 13.01 -4.69
CA LYS A 37 -3.23 12.86 -3.26
C LYS A 37 -2.57 13.94 -2.40
N ALA A 38 -1.48 14.53 -2.89
CA ALA A 38 -0.77 15.67 -2.31
C ALA A 38 -0.45 15.52 -0.81
N TYR A 39 0.00 14.33 -0.41
CA TYR A 39 0.41 14.08 0.98
C TYR A 39 1.50 15.05 1.44
N PRO A 40 1.58 15.36 2.75
CA PRO A 40 2.59 16.23 3.32
C PRO A 40 4.02 15.74 3.04
N ARG A 41 4.96 16.67 2.99
CA ARG A 41 6.38 16.45 2.75
C ARG A 41 7.22 17.63 3.22
N ASP A 42 8.48 17.42 3.58
CA ASP A 42 9.38 18.51 3.96
C ASP A 42 10.03 19.16 2.74
N ILE A 43 10.42 18.34 1.76
CA ILE A 43 11.01 18.79 0.49
C ILE A 43 10.14 18.26 -0.65
N ASP A 44 9.53 19.19 -1.37
CA ASP A 44 8.72 18.87 -2.53
C ASP A 44 9.61 18.64 -3.76
N VAL A 45 9.46 17.49 -4.40
CA VAL A 45 10.11 17.09 -5.65
C VAL A 45 9.09 16.67 -6.72
N SER A 46 7.93 17.30 -6.71
CA SER A 46 6.93 17.13 -7.75
C SER A 46 7.48 17.54 -9.11
N ARG A 47 7.13 16.77 -10.13
CA ARG A 47 7.53 17.07 -11.51
C ARG A 47 6.70 18.24 -12.03
N PRO A 48 7.34 19.33 -12.50
CA PRO A 48 6.63 20.41 -13.16
C PRO A 48 5.89 19.94 -14.42
N ALA A 49 4.75 20.54 -14.71
CA ALA A 49 4.00 20.26 -15.92
C ALA A 49 4.77 20.66 -17.19
N GLY A 50 4.45 20.02 -18.32
CA GLY A 50 5.01 20.34 -19.62
C GLY A 50 6.19 19.49 -20.05
N ARG A 51 6.66 19.72 -21.27
CA ARG A 51 7.68 18.88 -21.95
C ARG A 51 9.05 18.90 -21.26
N LEU A 52 9.42 19.98 -20.62
CA LEU A 52 10.70 20.15 -19.91
C LEU A 52 10.61 19.77 -18.43
N GLY A 53 9.44 19.41 -17.90
CA GLY A 53 9.25 19.14 -16.49
C GLY A 53 10.19 18.08 -15.91
N GLY A 54 10.47 17.02 -16.67
CA GLY A 54 11.45 16.01 -16.26
C GLY A 54 12.88 16.50 -16.17
N LEU A 55 13.29 17.41 -17.05
CA LEU A 55 14.63 18.04 -17.02
C LEU A 55 14.74 19.03 -15.85
N GLN A 56 13.69 19.82 -15.62
CA GLN A 56 13.61 20.75 -14.50
C GLN A 56 13.67 19.99 -13.16
N LEU A 57 12.90 18.91 -13.04
CA LEU A 57 12.97 18.03 -11.86
C LEU A 57 14.37 17.47 -11.67
N LEU A 58 15.00 16.96 -12.72
CA LEU A 58 16.36 16.43 -12.65
C LEU A 58 17.35 17.50 -12.15
N ALA A 59 17.33 18.70 -12.73
CA ALA A 59 18.17 19.81 -12.30
C ALA A 59 17.94 20.16 -10.82
N ARG A 60 16.66 20.25 -10.40
CA ARG A 60 16.28 20.49 -9.00
C ARG A 60 16.84 19.41 -8.06
N ILE A 61 16.72 18.14 -8.44
CA ILE A 61 17.24 17.04 -7.61
C ILE A 61 18.76 17.18 -7.46
N TYR A 62 19.50 17.44 -8.54
CA TYR A 62 20.95 17.63 -8.46
C TYR A 62 21.34 18.81 -7.56
N THR A 63 20.60 19.91 -7.54
CA THR A 63 20.85 21.03 -6.61
C THR A 63 20.54 20.67 -5.15
N LEU A 64 19.65 19.70 -4.92
CA LEU A 64 19.29 19.21 -3.58
C LEU A 64 20.27 18.17 -3.03
N LEU A 65 20.93 17.38 -3.89
CA LEU A 65 21.80 16.28 -3.46
C LEU A 65 22.81 16.66 -2.36
N PRO A 66 23.50 17.82 -2.38
CA PRO A 66 24.40 18.21 -1.29
C PRO A 66 23.73 18.36 0.08
N ARG A 67 22.40 18.60 0.12
CA ARG A 67 21.61 18.69 1.36
C ARG A 67 21.11 17.33 1.85
N LEU A 68 21.12 16.31 0.98
CA LEU A 68 20.64 14.95 1.26
C LEU A 68 21.80 14.00 1.64
N ARG A 69 22.81 14.51 2.32
CA ARG A 69 23.98 13.75 2.80
C ARG A 69 24.15 13.83 4.31
N GLY A 70 24.87 12.86 4.88
CA GLY A 70 25.19 12.85 6.30
C GLY A 70 24.05 12.36 7.18
N TYR A 71 23.08 11.63 6.60
CA TYR A 71 22.03 10.94 7.35
C TYR A 71 22.56 9.60 7.88
N ASP A 72 22.04 9.19 9.04
CA ASP A 72 22.34 7.88 9.61
C ASP A 72 21.64 6.79 8.77
N VAL A 73 20.40 7.07 8.34
CA VAL A 73 19.64 6.16 7.49
C VAL A 73 18.99 6.91 6.33
N VAL A 74 19.07 6.35 5.13
CA VAL A 74 18.27 6.74 3.96
C VAL A 74 17.37 5.59 3.57
N GLN A 75 16.05 5.79 3.61
CA GLN A 75 15.07 4.81 3.15
C GLN A 75 14.40 5.27 1.87
N PHE A 76 14.39 4.40 0.87
CA PHE A 76 13.68 4.58 -0.39
C PHE A 76 12.33 3.87 -0.33
N ILE A 77 11.26 4.54 -0.78
CA ILE A 77 9.91 3.95 -0.82
C ILE A 77 9.80 2.77 -1.79
N ASN A 78 10.57 2.85 -2.89
CA ASN A 78 10.53 1.91 -4.02
C ASN A 78 11.75 2.21 -4.92
N PRO A 79 12.17 1.31 -5.83
CA PRO A 79 13.25 1.60 -6.79
C PRO A 79 13.01 2.82 -7.68
N ILE A 80 11.74 3.14 -7.99
CA ILE A 80 11.39 4.37 -8.73
C ILE A 80 10.97 5.45 -7.73
N PHE A 81 11.92 5.94 -6.98
CA PHE A 81 11.72 6.88 -5.87
C PHE A 81 11.49 8.34 -6.26
N PHE A 82 11.68 8.70 -7.52
CA PHE A 82 11.34 10.01 -8.12
C PHE A 82 10.69 9.81 -9.48
N GLU A 83 9.91 10.81 -9.95
CA GLU A 83 9.25 10.81 -11.27
C GLU A 83 10.25 11.02 -12.43
N LEU A 84 11.28 10.21 -12.47
CA LEU A 84 12.31 10.19 -13.48
C LEU A 84 12.44 8.81 -14.13
N LYS A 85 12.97 8.76 -15.34
CA LYS A 85 13.37 7.50 -15.95
C LYS A 85 14.43 6.79 -15.10
N ALA A 86 14.37 5.47 -15.03
CA ALA A 86 15.26 4.66 -14.20
C ALA A 86 16.77 4.98 -14.47
N GLU A 87 17.14 5.25 -15.74
CA GLU A 87 18.51 5.60 -16.12
C GLU A 87 19.04 6.84 -15.39
N ARG A 88 18.17 7.77 -15.02
CA ARG A 88 18.53 8.97 -14.28
C ARG A 88 18.61 8.74 -12.77
N LEU A 89 18.01 7.68 -12.28
CA LEU A 89 18.03 7.34 -10.86
C LEU A 89 19.30 6.62 -10.41
N PHE A 90 20.01 5.89 -11.30
CA PHE A 90 21.26 5.21 -10.96
C PHE A 90 22.32 6.15 -10.35
N PRO A 91 22.70 7.28 -10.98
CA PRO A 91 23.71 8.17 -10.38
C PRO A 91 23.22 8.82 -9.09
N ILE A 92 21.92 9.12 -8.97
CA ILE A 92 21.32 9.69 -7.75
C ILE A 92 21.38 8.67 -6.61
N PHE A 93 20.98 7.43 -6.85
CA PHE A 93 21.06 6.35 -5.87
C PHE A 93 22.52 6.15 -5.39
N ARG A 94 23.47 6.02 -6.33
CA ARG A 94 24.89 5.84 -5.99
C ARG A 94 25.45 7.00 -5.18
N TYR A 95 25.04 8.24 -5.48
CA TYR A 95 25.40 9.40 -4.69
C TYR A 95 24.88 9.28 -3.25
N LEU A 96 23.57 9.00 -3.08
CA LEU A 96 22.94 8.88 -1.77
C LEU A 96 23.55 7.73 -0.96
N ARG A 97 23.81 6.57 -1.59
CA ARG A 97 24.46 5.42 -0.95
C ARG A 97 25.88 5.76 -0.45
N ARG A 98 26.64 6.55 -1.23
CA ARG A 98 28.03 6.92 -0.88
C ARG A 98 28.11 7.93 0.27
N HIS A 99 27.10 8.81 0.39
CA HIS A 99 27.19 9.97 1.29
C HIS A 99 26.32 9.84 2.54
N ASN A 100 25.71 8.71 2.78
CA ASN A 100 24.92 8.39 3.97
C ASN A 100 25.40 7.05 4.56
N LYS A 101 25.12 6.80 5.84
CA LYS A 101 25.68 5.61 6.51
C LYS A 101 24.98 4.32 6.06
N HIS A 102 23.65 4.25 6.22
CA HIS A 102 22.87 3.06 5.92
C HIS A 102 21.77 3.33 4.91
N VAL A 103 21.51 2.35 4.05
CA VAL A 103 20.48 2.41 3.03
C VAL A 103 19.45 1.30 3.24
N VAL A 104 18.20 1.69 3.29
CA VAL A 104 17.04 0.81 3.39
C VAL A 104 16.22 0.90 2.11
N LEU A 105 15.90 -0.23 1.52
CA LEU A 105 14.99 -0.32 0.38
C LEU A 105 13.60 -0.74 0.88
N GLY A 106 12.59 0.10 0.66
CA GLY A 106 11.19 -0.26 0.82
C GLY A 106 10.68 -1.02 -0.41
N ALA A 107 10.11 -2.19 -0.20
CA ALA A 107 9.33 -2.93 -1.18
C ALA A 107 7.84 -2.68 -0.89
N PHE A 108 7.34 -1.48 -1.29
CA PHE A 108 6.02 -0.97 -0.90
C PHE A 108 5.11 -0.71 -2.09
N GLY A 109 5.48 -1.16 -3.27
CA GLY A 109 4.71 -0.98 -4.48
C GLY A 109 5.25 -1.82 -5.62
N MET A 110 4.68 -1.64 -6.81
CA MET A 110 5.11 -2.33 -8.02
C MET A 110 6.61 -2.20 -8.24
N ASP A 111 7.29 -3.34 -8.39
CA ASP A 111 8.71 -3.43 -8.67
C ASP A 111 9.07 -4.70 -9.47
N TRP A 112 10.34 -4.85 -9.83
CA TRP A 112 10.77 -5.99 -10.65
C TRP A 112 10.62 -7.33 -9.90
N TYR A 113 10.95 -7.41 -8.60
CA TYR A 113 10.86 -8.66 -7.86
C TYR A 113 9.41 -9.15 -7.76
N TRP A 114 8.46 -8.23 -7.60
CA TRP A 114 7.03 -8.53 -7.63
C TRP A 114 6.60 -9.06 -8.99
N VAL A 115 6.92 -8.32 -10.07
CA VAL A 115 6.55 -8.69 -11.44
C VAL A 115 7.17 -10.02 -11.85
N ASP A 116 8.49 -10.17 -11.68
CA ASP A 116 9.22 -11.39 -12.08
C ASP A 116 8.74 -12.62 -11.31
N THR A 117 8.60 -12.49 -9.98
CA THR A 117 8.21 -13.63 -9.13
C THR A 117 6.79 -14.09 -9.43
N CYS A 118 5.83 -13.16 -9.56
CA CYS A 118 4.45 -13.52 -9.85
C CYS A 118 4.22 -13.97 -11.30
N THR A 119 5.09 -13.57 -12.23
CA THR A 119 5.01 -14.00 -13.63
C THR A 119 5.65 -15.37 -13.85
N HIS A 120 6.83 -15.62 -13.27
CA HIS A 120 7.63 -16.80 -13.57
C HIS A 120 7.52 -17.90 -12.48
N LYS A 121 7.63 -17.54 -11.19
CA LYS A 121 7.65 -18.49 -10.08
C LYS A 121 6.25 -18.79 -9.51
N LYS A 122 5.36 -17.80 -9.51
CA LYS A 122 3.96 -17.87 -9.07
C LYS A 122 3.77 -18.52 -7.70
N PRO A 123 4.43 -18.02 -6.65
CA PRO A 123 4.32 -18.60 -5.30
C PRO A 123 2.95 -18.35 -4.67
N LEU A 124 2.17 -17.42 -5.21
CA LEU A 124 0.84 -17.05 -4.75
C LEU A 124 -0.24 -17.72 -5.62
N ARG A 125 -1.33 -18.14 -5.00
CA ARG A 125 -2.50 -18.69 -5.69
C ARG A 125 -3.08 -17.72 -6.71
N TYR A 126 -2.98 -16.43 -6.43
CA TYR A 126 -3.35 -15.34 -7.33
C TYR A 126 -2.55 -14.08 -6.99
N SER A 127 -2.40 -13.21 -7.97
CA SER A 127 -1.73 -11.93 -7.83
C SER A 127 -2.18 -10.95 -8.92
N ASP A 128 -1.55 -9.80 -8.98
CA ASP A 128 -1.71 -8.87 -10.09
C ASP A 128 -1.36 -9.51 -11.46
N PHE A 129 -0.63 -10.62 -11.48
CA PHE A 129 -0.09 -11.22 -12.71
C PHE A 129 -0.54 -12.65 -12.98
N ASN A 130 -1.08 -13.37 -12.00
CA ASN A 130 -1.49 -14.75 -12.16
C ASN A 130 -2.80 -15.10 -11.46
N LEU A 131 -3.47 -16.13 -11.98
CA LEU A 131 -4.55 -16.89 -11.33
C LEU A 131 -4.17 -18.37 -11.42
N GLY A 132 -3.76 -18.98 -10.32
CA GLY A 132 -3.10 -20.26 -10.31
C GLY A 132 -1.86 -20.24 -11.24
N ASP A 133 -1.75 -21.20 -12.12
CA ASP A 133 -0.65 -21.31 -13.10
C ASP A 133 -0.81 -20.41 -14.32
N GLN A 134 -2.00 -19.83 -14.52
CA GLN A 134 -2.29 -18.99 -15.69
C GLN A 134 -1.89 -17.55 -15.44
N LEU A 135 -1.24 -16.93 -16.45
CA LEU A 135 -0.96 -15.50 -16.43
C LEU A 135 -2.22 -14.70 -16.74
N ARG A 136 -2.38 -13.60 -16.04
CA ARG A 136 -3.40 -12.61 -16.34
C ARG A 136 -3.00 -11.83 -17.60
N THR A 137 -4.02 -11.54 -18.41
CA THR A 137 -3.85 -10.92 -19.75
C THR A 137 -4.54 -9.56 -19.87
N ASP A 138 -4.95 -8.96 -18.76
CA ASP A 138 -5.44 -7.58 -18.77
C ASP A 138 -4.34 -6.61 -19.17
N ASP A 139 -4.74 -5.50 -19.78
CA ASP A 139 -3.81 -4.51 -20.35
C ASP A 139 -2.80 -3.98 -19.32
N CYS A 140 -3.24 -3.78 -18.06
CA CYS A 140 -2.35 -3.29 -17.02
C CYS A 140 -1.29 -4.34 -16.63
N ALA A 141 -1.68 -5.61 -16.48
CA ALA A 141 -0.73 -6.70 -16.19
C ALA A 141 0.33 -6.84 -17.29
N ILE A 142 -0.10 -6.76 -18.55
CA ILE A 142 0.81 -6.79 -19.71
C ILE A 142 1.73 -5.57 -19.74
N LEU A 143 1.17 -4.38 -19.48
CA LEU A 143 1.95 -3.14 -19.48
C LEU A 143 3.03 -3.16 -18.38
N GLU A 144 2.70 -3.57 -17.17
CA GLU A 144 3.64 -3.65 -16.06
C GLU A 144 4.76 -4.69 -16.35
N GLN A 145 4.43 -5.85 -16.95
CA GLN A 145 5.45 -6.81 -17.37
C GLN A 145 6.43 -6.19 -18.36
N ARG A 146 5.94 -5.48 -19.38
CA ARG A 146 6.78 -4.79 -20.38
C ARG A 146 7.61 -3.67 -19.79
N ASP A 147 7.08 -2.99 -18.78
CA ASP A 147 7.75 -1.83 -18.14
C ASP A 147 8.86 -2.26 -17.18
N TRP A 148 8.75 -3.45 -16.59
CA TRP A 148 9.73 -3.94 -15.61
C TRP A 148 10.69 -4.99 -16.17
N LEU A 149 10.22 -5.98 -16.94
CA LEU A 149 11.06 -7.11 -17.39
C LEU A 149 11.99 -6.70 -18.53
N GLY A 150 13.28 -7.02 -18.43
CA GLY A 150 14.31 -6.72 -19.43
C GLY A 150 14.71 -5.24 -19.53
N THR A 151 14.25 -4.38 -18.62
CA THR A 151 14.38 -2.92 -18.74
C THR A 151 15.44 -2.33 -17.79
N SER A 152 15.63 -1.01 -17.86
CA SER A 152 16.45 -0.28 -16.88
C SER A 152 15.86 -0.25 -15.49
N LYS A 153 14.53 -0.40 -15.33
CA LYS A 153 13.89 -0.51 -14.02
C LYS A 153 14.30 -1.80 -13.31
N GLU A 154 14.34 -2.93 -14.02
CA GLU A 154 14.88 -4.19 -13.51
C GLU A 154 16.31 -4.01 -12.98
N ARG A 155 17.20 -3.46 -13.84
CA ARG A 155 18.62 -3.25 -13.45
C ARG A 155 18.76 -2.36 -12.24
N LEU A 156 17.93 -1.29 -12.14
CA LEU A 156 17.94 -0.39 -11.00
C LEU A 156 17.46 -1.11 -9.73
N ASN A 157 16.36 -1.84 -9.81
CA ASN A 157 15.82 -2.57 -8.66
C ASN A 157 16.83 -3.62 -8.14
N LYS A 158 17.43 -4.41 -9.04
CA LYS A 158 18.49 -5.36 -8.68
C LYS A 158 19.69 -4.70 -8.01
N LEU A 159 20.16 -3.56 -8.55
CA LEU A 159 21.23 -2.79 -7.95
C LEU A 159 20.85 -2.32 -6.53
N MET A 160 19.68 -1.68 -6.39
CA MET A 160 19.25 -1.15 -5.10
C MET A 160 19.04 -2.24 -4.06
N ALA A 161 18.42 -3.36 -4.45
CA ALA A 161 18.22 -4.50 -3.56
C ALA A 161 19.55 -5.17 -3.15
N THR A 162 20.54 -5.22 -4.04
CA THR A 162 21.88 -5.76 -3.74
C THR A 162 22.65 -4.83 -2.80
N ASP A 163 22.63 -3.51 -3.07
CA ASP A 163 23.43 -2.52 -2.36
C ASP A 163 22.77 -2.02 -1.06
N ALA A 164 21.48 -2.23 -0.86
CA ALA A 164 20.81 -1.89 0.39
C ALA A 164 21.33 -2.75 1.56
N ASP A 165 21.50 -2.13 2.71
CA ASP A 165 21.85 -2.84 3.95
C ASP A 165 20.69 -3.70 4.43
N VAL A 166 19.45 -3.18 4.25
CA VAL A 166 18.19 -3.83 4.63
C VAL A 166 17.12 -3.59 3.57
N ILE A 167 16.23 -4.56 3.41
CA ILE A 167 15.00 -4.47 2.62
C ILE A 167 13.82 -4.61 3.57
N VAL A 168 12.88 -3.65 3.54
CA VAL A 168 11.66 -3.72 4.34
C VAL A 168 10.48 -4.03 3.41
N THR A 169 9.73 -5.06 3.75
CA THR A 169 8.48 -5.43 3.06
C THR A 169 7.28 -5.03 3.93
N GLY A 170 6.31 -4.35 3.35
CA GLY A 170 5.13 -3.85 4.08
C GLY A 170 3.91 -4.77 4.00
N LEU A 171 3.89 -5.70 3.04
CA LEU A 171 2.84 -6.66 2.76
C LEU A 171 3.44 -8.06 2.57
N TYR A 172 2.68 -9.11 2.88
CA TYR A 172 3.09 -10.49 2.65
C TYR A 172 3.48 -10.76 1.20
N GLU A 173 2.75 -10.19 0.26
CA GLU A 173 2.97 -10.35 -1.18
C GLU A 173 4.38 -9.90 -1.60
N TYR A 174 4.90 -8.82 -1.02
CA TYR A 174 6.27 -8.39 -1.28
C TYR A 174 7.29 -9.23 -0.51
N ASP A 175 6.95 -9.68 0.70
CA ASP A 175 7.84 -10.50 1.52
C ASP A 175 8.17 -11.82 0.82
N VAL A 176 7.18 -12.50 0.26
CA VAL A 176 7.37 -13.78 -0.48
C VAL A 176 8.22 -13.62 -1.74
N CYS A 177 8.31 -12.41 -2.29
CA CYS A 177 9.14 -12.12 -3.47
C CYS A 177 10.61 -11.81 -3.12
N TYR A 178 10.83 -11.13 -2.01
CA TYR A 178 12.17 -10.68 -1.61
C TYR A 178 12.90 -11.65 -0.68
N ARG A 179 12.21 -12.23 0.30
CA ARG A 179 12.83 -13.09 1.31
C ARG A 179 13.57 -14.30 0.75
N PRO A 180 13.09 -15.02 -0.26
CA PRO A 180 13.84 -16.14 -0.84
C PRO A 180 15.14 -15.72 -1.53
N VAL A 181 15.25 -14.48 -1.99
CA VAL A 181 16.44 -13.93 -2.66
C VAL A 181 17.40 -13.30 -1.67
N PHE A 182 16.88 -12.63 -0.65
CA PHE A 182 17.65 -11.87 0.35
C PHE A 182 17.23 -12.24 1.78
N PRO A 183 17.38 -13.51 2.20
CA PRO A 183 16.83 -14.00 3.49
C PRO A 183 17.40 -13.27 4.70
N SER A 184 18.68 -12.88 4.65
CA SER A 184 19.37 -12.25 5.79
C SER A 184 19.08 -10.77 5.97
N LYS A 185 18.56 -10.07 4.94
CA LYS A 185 18.32 -8.63 4.98
C LYS A 185 16.88 -8.21 4.67
N THR A 186 15.97 -9.17 4.45
CA THR A 186 14.55 -8.88 4.28
C THR A 186 13.84 -8.93 5.63
N HIS A 187 13.23 -7.81 6.01
CA HIS A 187 12.45 -7.65 7.24
C HIS A 187 11.03 -7.24 6.90
N PHE A 188 10.06 -7.94 7.50
CA PHE A 188 8.66 -7.53 7.41
C PHE A 188 8.34 -6.53 8.51
N ILE A 189 7.86 -5.36 8.14
CA ILE A 189 7.31 -4.35 9.05
C ILE A 189 6.01 -3.83 8.43
N PRO A 190 4.85 -3.97 9.10
CA PRO A 190 3.56 -3.61 8.54
C PRO A 190 3.45 -2.10 8.28
N PHE A 191 2.54 -1.70 7.39
CA PHE A 191 2.33 -0.29 7.08
C PHE A 191 1.80 0.50 8.29
N PRO A 192 2.28 1.74 8.51
CA PRO A 192 1.85 2.58 9.62
C PRO A 192 0.52 3.28 9.33
N ILE A 193 -0.42 3.21 10.27
CA ILE A 193 -1.68 3.95 10.23
C ILE A 193 -1.79 4.84 11.46
N LYS A 194 -2.06 6.13 11.23
CA LYS A 194 -2.39 7.07 12.29
C LYS A 194 -3.85 6.86 12.68
N MET A 195 -4.05 6.33 13.89
CA MET A 195 -5.40 6.08 14.40
C MET A 195 -6.18 7.40 14.53
N PRO A 196 -7.46 7.44 14.11
CA PRO A 196 -8.29 8.62 14.32
C PRO A 196 -8.54 8.86 15.83
N ALA A 197 -8.68 10.13 16.22
CA ALA A 197 -8.95 10.49 17.61
C ALA A 197 -10.30 9.96 18.13
N VAL A 198 -11.27 9.78 17.23
CA VAL A 198 -12.60 9.23 17.51
C VAL A 198 -12.90 8.14 16.48
N SER A 199 -13.14 6.92 16.94
CA SER A 199 -13.58 5.81 16.08
C SER A 199 -15.10 5.66 16.15
N ASN A 200 -15.72 5.45 15.01
CA ASN A 200 -17.19 5.41 14.83
C ASN A 200 -17.76 4.01 15.16
N THR A 201 -17.54 3.53 16.38
CA THR A 201 -17.96 2.17 16.81
C THR A 201 -19.47 1.99 17.03
N GLY A 202 -20.26 3.06 17.04
CA GLY A 202 -21.62 3.04 17.58
C GLY A 202 -22.77 3.31 16.62
N ARG A 203 -22.55 3.61 15.36
CA ARG A 203 -23.65 3.83 14.40
C ARG A 203 -23.98 2.56 13.64
N CYS A 204 -24.77 1.69 14.26
CA CYS A 204 -25.63 0.80 13.48
C CYS A 204 -26.72 1.70 12.85
N ARG A 205 -26.60 2.07 11.58
CA ARG A 205 -27.68 2.76 10.86
C ARG A 205 -28.81 1.75 10.65
N ALA A 206 -29.91 1.98 11.32
CA ALA A 206 -30.99 1.04 11.57
C ALA A 206 -31.76 0.52 10.33
N SER A 207 -31.36 0.79 9.09
CA SER A 207 -32.18 0.37 7.95
C SER A 207 -31.45 -0.28 6.77
N LYS A 208 -30.17 0.07 6.48
CA LYS A 208 -29.46 -0.46 5.30
C LYS A 208 -27.96 -0.60 5.58
N VAL A 209 -27.37 -1.71 5.11
CA VAL A 209 -25.92 -1.88 5.03
C VAL A 209 -25.38 -0.97 3.92
N VAL A 210 -24.47 -0.08 4.27
CA VAL A 210 -23.84 0.86 3.33
C VAL A 210 -22.49 0.31 2.89
N VAL A 211 -22.36 -0.01 1.61
CA VAL A 211 -21.14 -0.58 1.02
C VAL A 211 -20.52 0.44 0.09
N PHE A 212 -19.25 0.72 0.29
CA PHE A 212 -18.45 1.64 -0.51
C PHE A 212 -17.51 0.90 -1.46
N ILE A 213 -17.34 1.43 -2.67
CA ILE A 213 -16.32 0.97 -3.60
C ILE A 213 -15.65 2.16 -4.29
N GLY A 214 -14.31 2.19 -4.26
CA GLY A 214 -13.49 3.15 -4.99
C GLY A 214 -13.02 2.58 -6.33
N ILE A 215 -13.37 3.24 -7.43
CA ILE A 215 -12.99 2.82 -8.78
C ILE A 215 -11.85 3.70 -9.30
N SER A 216 -10.73 3.06 -9.64
CA SER A 216 -9.62 3.70 -10.34
C SER A 216 -9.80 3.51 -11.85
N ARG A 217 -10.01 4.61 -12.58
CA ARG A 217 -10.16 4.57 -14.03
C ARG A 217 -8.94 3.90 -14.69
N GLY A 218 -9.20 2.99 -15.63
CA GLY A 218 -8.16 2.26 -16.37
C GLY A 218 -7.47 1.15 -15.58
N ARG A 219 -7.79 0.93 -14.28
CA ARG A 219 -7.20 -0.15 -13.46
C ARG A 219 -8.25 -1.07 -12.84
N SER A 220 -9.51 -0.99 -13.29
CA SER A 220 -10.61 -1.74 -12.67
C SER A 220 -10.43 -3.26 -12.86
N GLN A 221 -10.14 -3.72 -14.07
CA GLN A 221 -9.84 -5.13 -14.35
C GLN A 221 -8.60 -5.63 -13.59
N TYR A 222 -7.54 -4.82 -13.57
CA TYR A 222 -6.30 -5.12 -12.88
C TYR A 222 -6.53 -5.37 -11.38
N LYS A 223 -7.36 -4.55 -10.74
CA LYS A 223 -7.72 -4.67 -9.31
C LYS A 223 -8.89 -5.63 -9.04
N GLY A 224 -9.62 -6.06 -10.07
CA GLY A 224 -10.85 -6.85 -9.94
C GLY A 224 -12.04 -6.07 -9.40
N THR A 225 -11.95 -4.73 -9.36
CA THR A 225 -13.07 -3.88 -8.87
C THR A 225 -14.26 -3.86 -9.82
N ASP A 226 -14.10 -4.20 -11.09
CA ASP A 226 -15.18 -4.45 -12.05
C ASP A 226 -16.04 -5.65 -11.64
N ILE A 227 -15.42 -6.75 -11.22
CA ILE A 227 -16.10 -7.95 -10.70
C ILE A 227 -16.84 -7.61 -9.41
N MET A 228 -16.16 -6.96 -8.47
CA MET A 228 -16.73 -6.54 -7.18
C MET A 228 -17.92 -5.59 -7.39
N LEU A 229 -17.80 -4.61 -8.28
CA LEU A 229 -18.86 -3.66 -8.59
C LEU A 229 -20.08 -4.35 -9.21
N ARG A 230 -19.88 -5.34 -10.10
CA ARG A 230 -20.97 -6.11 -10.69
C ARG A 230 -21.74 -6.86 -9.60
N ALA A 231 -21.06 -7.62 -8.76
CA ALA A 231 -21.69 -8.34 -7.65
C ALA A 231 -22.45 -7.42 -6.69
N ALA A 232 -21.85 -6.26 -6.35
CA ALA A 232 -22.49 -5.29 -5.46
C ALA A 232 -23.72 -4.62 -6.10
N LYS A 233 -23.73 -4.35 -7.42
CA LYS A 233 -24.91 -3.84 -8.12
C LYS A 233 -26.06 -4.85 -8.17
N ASP A 234 -25.76 -6.12 -8.44
CA ASP A 234 -26.75 -7.18 -8.48
C ASP A 234 -27.40 -7.37 -7.11
N LEU A 235 -26.59 -7.37 -6.04
CA LEU A 235 -27.09 -7.43 -4.66
C LEU A 235 -27.88 -6.17 -4.27
N GLN A 236 -27.46 -4.99 -4.67
CA GLN A 236 -28.25 -3.76 -4.43
C GLN A 236 -29.61 -3.83 -5.13
N HIS A 237 -29.70 -4.37 -6.34
CA HIS A 237 -30.97 -4.58 -7.02
C HIS A 237 -31.87 -5.58 -6.28
N GLN A 238 -31.30 -6.71 -5.85
CA GLN A 238 -32.02 -7.77 -5.14
C GLN A 238 -32.48 -7.34 -3.73
N TYR A 239 -31.61 -6.61 -3.01
CA TYR A 239 -31.82 -6.20 -1.62
C TYR A 239 -31.92 -4.67 -1.46
N ALA A 240 -32.62 -3.98 -2.37
CA ALA A 240 -32.72 -2.52 -2.42
C ALA A 240 -33.18 -1.85 -1.12
N HIS A 241 -33.96 -2.57 -0.29
CA HIS A 241 -34.40 -2.09 1.02
C HIS A 241 -33.41 -2.38 2.16
N ARG A 242 -32.41 -3.25 1.96
CA ARG A 242 -31.39 -3.65 2.96
C ARG A 242 -29.98 -3.15 2.67
N MET A 243 -29.70 -2.77 1.43
CA MET A 243 -28.35 -2.34 0.99
C MET A 243 -28.37 -0.98 0.31
N LYS A 244 -27.30 -0.22 0.48
CA LYS A 244 -26.97 0.98 -0.29
C LYS A 244 -25.54 0.85 -0.79
N LEU A 245 -25.32 0.94 -2.11
CA LEU A 245 -24.01 0.99 -2.73
C LEU A 245 -23.58 2.45 -2.96
N VAL A 246 -22.37 2.80 -2.55
CA VAL A 246 -21.72 4.09 -2.81
C VAL A 246 -20.53 3.84 -3.70
N VAL A 247 -20.53 4.43 -4.90
CA VAL A 247 -19.47 4.27 -5.89
C VAL A 247 -18.72 5.59 -6.03
N ALA A 248 -17.42 5.59 -5.70
CA ALA A 248 -16.53 6.73 -5.84
C ALA A 248 -15.58 6.53 -7.01
N GLU A 249 -15.72 7.33 -8.06
CA GLU A 249 -14.87 7.28 -9.25
C GLU A 249 -14.41 8.68 -9.65
N GLY A 250 -13.08 8.86 -9.76
CA GLY A 250 -12.49 10.11 -10.22
C GLY A 250 -12.71 11.31 -9.31
N LEU A 251 -12.96 11.09 -8.02
CA LEU A 251 -13.19 12.13 -7.02
C LEU A 251 -11.87 12.67 -6.46
N PRO A 252 -11.83 13.94 -6.01
CA PRO A 252 -10.77 14.44 -5.15
C PRO A 252 -10.64 13.58 -3.87
N PHE A 253 -9.42 13.46 -3.35
CA PHE A 253 -9.15 12.55 -2.22
C PHE A 253 -9.98 12.87 -0.97
N SER A 254 -10.22 14.15 -0.68
CA SER A 254 -11.06 14.59 0.45
C SER A 254 -12.51 14.14 0.31
N GLU A 255 -13.09 14.27 -0.90
CA GLU A 255 -14.46 13.82 -1.17
C GLU A 255 -14.57 12.29 -1.12
N TYR A 256 -13.56 11.59 -1.66
CA TYR A 256 -13.44 10.13 -1.56
C TYR A 256 -13.48 9.67 -0.10
N GLN A 257 -12.67 10.29 0.77
CA GLN A 257 -12.63 9.96 2.19
C GLN A 257 -13.98 10.26 2.88
N GLN A 258 -14.62 11.39 2.58
CA GLN A 258 -15.91 11.76 3.16
C GLN A 258 -17.01 10.75 2.79
N GLN A 259 -17.07 10.32 1.51
CA GLN A 259 -18.05 9.32 1.09
C GLN A 259 -17.80 7.95 1.72
N MET A 260 -16.53 7.59 1.94
CA MET A 260 -16.16 6.35 2.62
C MET A 260 -16.54 6.35 4.10
N GLU A 261 -16.43 7.48 4.81
CA GLU A 261 -16.64 7.56 6.28
C GLU A 261 -18.03 7.15 6.73
N ASP A 262 -19.02 7.30 5.87
CA ASP A 262 -20.41 6.94 6.17
C ASP A 262 -20.76 5.48 5.85
N SER A 263 -19.78 4.65 5.49
CA SER A 263 -19.98 3.28 5.04
C SER A 263 -19.81 2.26 6.17
N ASP A 264 -20.45 1.11 6.03
CA ASP A 264 -20.27 -0.05 6.92
C ASP A 264 -19.12 -0.93 6.44
N ALA A 265 -18.95 -1.06 5.12
CA ALA A 265 -17.92 -1.87 4.51
C ALA A 265 -17.34 -1.19 3.25
N ILE A 266 -16.08 -1.52 2.96
CA ILE A 266 -15.37 -1.15 1.73
C ILE A 266 -15.05 -2.39 0.91
N LEU A 267 -15.36 -2.37 -0.39
CA LEU A 267 -14.81 -3.33 -1.37
C LEU A 267 -13.46 -2.78 -1.86
N ASP A 268 -12.36 -3.48 -1.56
CA ASP A 268 -11.01 -2.97 -1.86
C ASP A 268 -10.47 -3.50 -3.19
N GLN A 269 -9.94 -4.71 -3.23
CA GLN A 269 -9.42 -5.34 -4.44
C GLN A 269 -9.40 -6.87 -4.31
N LEU A 270 -9.48 -7.59 -5.45
CA LEU A 270 -9.58 -9.05 -5.48
C LEU A 270 -8.25 -9.78 -5.48
N TYR A 271 -7.22 -9.19 -6.09
CA TYR A 271 -5.96 -9.90 -6.33
C TYR A 271 -4.89 -9.58 -5.28
N SER A 272 -5.32 -9.46 -4.02
CA SER A 272 -4.49 -9.13 -2.87
C SER A 272 -4.69 -10.14 -1.75
N TYR A 273 -3.64 -10.51 -1.06
CA TYR A 273 -3.66 -11.34 0.15
C TYR A 273 -3.87 -10.52 1.42
N THR A 274 -3.43 -9.25 1.37
CA THR A 274 -3.34 -8.37 2.54
C THR A 274 -3.99 -7.01 2.26
N PRO A 275 -4.57 -6.36 3.28
CA PRO A 275 -5.08 -5.00 3.13
C PRO A 275 -3.92 -4.01 3.00
N SER A 276 -3.96 -3.15 1.97
CA SER A 276 -3.03 -2.05 1.80
C SER A 276 -3.48 -0.80 2.58
N MET A 277 -2.81 0.35 2.39
CA MET A 277 -3.05 1.58 3.15
C MET A 277 -4.50 2.07 3.14
N ASN A 278 -5.21 1.96 2.00
CA ASN A 278 -6.59 2.46 1.91
C ASN A 278 -7.58 1.65 2.75
N PRO A 279 -7.65 0.30 2.63
CA PRO A 279 -8.51 -0.49 3.51
C PRO A 279 -8.05 -0.44 4.98
N LEU A 280 -6.76 -0.37 5.29
CA LEU A 280 -6.29 -0.19 6.66
C LEU A 280 -6.77 1.13 7.28
N LEU A 281 -6.74 2.23 6.50
CA LEU A 281 -7.31 3.51 6.92
C LEU A 281 -8.82 3.40 7.17
N ALA A 282 -9.56 2.71 6.29
CA ALA A 282 -10.99 2.45 6.48
C ALA A 282 -11.24 1.63 7.76
N MET A 283 -10.49 0.55 7.97
CA MET A 283 -10.59 -0.31 9.15
C MET A 283 -10.27 0.44 10.45
N SER A 284 -9.32 1.39 10.43
CA SER A 284 -9.03 2.24 11.60
C SER A 284 -10.21 3.11 12.02
N LYS A 285 -11.12 3.41 11.10
CA LYS A 285 -12.37 4.16 11.32
C LYS A 285 -13.56 3.24 11.64
N GLY A 286 -13.38 1.93 11.71
CA GLY A 286 -14.43 0.96 11.93
C GLY A 286 -15.25 0.65 10.67
N ILE A 287 -14.64 0.68 9.50
CA ILE A 287 -15.24 0.25 8.23
C ILE A 287 -14.68 -1.14 7.92
N ILE A 288 -15.55 -2.10 7.63
CA ILE A 288 -15.19 -3.49 7.37
C ILE A 288 -14.50 -3.58 6.00
N CYS A 289 -13.34 -4.21 5.91
CA CYS A 289 -12.71 -4.51 4.64
C CYS A 289 -13.29 -5.81 4.05
N ILE A 290 -13.74 -5.75 2.79
CA ILE A 290 -14.06 -6.91 1.96
C ILE A 290 -13.00 -6.94 0.84
N GLY A 291 -12.13 -7.96 0.88
CA GLY A 291 -10.97 -8.03 -0.02
C GLY A 291 -9.98 -9.09 0.42
N GLY A 292 -8.69 -8.81 0.27
CA GLY A 292 -7.62 -9.71 0.70
C GLY A 292 -7.51 -9.83 2.21
N GLY A 293 -7.83 -11.01 2.73
CA GLY A 293 -7.70 -11.38 4.13
C GLY A 293 -7.27 -12.85 4.26
N GLU A 294 -6.32 -13.27 3.41
CA GLU A 294 -5.83 -14.64 3.35
C GLU A 294 -5.14 -15.04 4.66
N PRO A 295 -5.08 -16.35 4.99
CA PRO A 295 -4.39 -16.85 6.18
C PRO A 295 -2.99 -16.29 6.35
N GLU A 296 -2.25 -16.18 5.25
CA GLU A 296 -0.87 -15.68 5.22
C GLU A 296 -0.73 -14.23 5.72
N ASN A 297 -1.79 -13.40 5.55
CA ASN A 297 -1.83 -12.05 6.13
C ASN A 297 -1.77 -12.09 7.66
N TYR A 298 -2.47 -13.02 8.27
CA TYR A 298 -2.52 -13.17 9.72
C TYR A 298 -1.27 -13.87 10.26
N GLU A 299 -0.74 -14.85 9.53
CA GLU A 299 0.47 -15.58 9.88
C GLU A 299 1.70 -14.66 9.96
N ILE A 300 1.91 -13.80 8.95
CA ILE A 300 3.07 -12.89 8.95
C ILE A 300 3.01 -11.85 10.07
N LEU A 301 1.80 -11.52 10.53
CA LEU A 301 1.56 -10.62 11.66
C LEU A 301 1.53 -11.34 13.01
N ASN A 302 1.60 -12.67 13.03
CA ASN A 302 1.36 -13.51 14.21
C ASN A 302 0.01 -13.23 14.89
N GLU A 303 -1.04 -12.95 14.07
CA GLU A 303 -2.40 -12.65 14.55
C GLU A 303 -3.24 -13.93 14.58
N ASN A 304 -3.61 -14.38 15.78
CA ASN A 304 -4.34 -15.62 15.98
C ASN A 304 -5.79 -15.43 16.45
N GLU A 305 -6.17 -14.21 16.84
CA GLU A 305 -7.45 -13.91 17.49
C GLU A 305 -8.42 -13.14 16.59
N LEU A 306 -7.90 -12.09 15.95
CA LEU A 306 -8.73 -11.16 15.17
C LEU A 306 -8.88 -11.62 13.72
N ARG A 307 -10.12 -11.60 13.21
CA ARG A 307 -10.46 -11.94 11.82
C ARG A 307 -11.46 -10.92 11.24
N PRO A 308 -11.07 -9.62 11.20
CA PRO A 308 -12.01 -8.55 10.82
C PRO A 308 -12.28 -8.46 9.32
N ILE A 309 -11.39 -9.01 8.48
CA ILE A 309 -11.46 -8.87 7.03
C ILE A 309 -12.39 -9.97 6.50
N ILE A 310 -13.37 -9.59 5.72
CA ILE A 310 -14.18 -10.53 4.95
C ILE A 310 -13.35 -10.87 3.71
N ASN A 311 -12.71 -12.06 3.77
CA ASN A 311 -11.86 -12.54 2.69
C ASN A 311 -12.70 -13.00 1.50
N VAL A 312 -12.34 -12.57 0.30
CA VAL A 312 -12.99 -12.98 -0.95
C VAL A 312 -11.95 -13.52 -1.92
N GLN A 313 -12.31 -14.61 -2.58
CA GLN A 313 -11.52 -15.16 -3.67
C GLN A 313 -11.76 -14.35 -4.95
N PRO A 314 -10.83 -14.33 -5.93
CA PRO A 314 -10.94 -13.55 -7.15
C PRO A 314 -12.00 -14.13 -8.13
N SER A 315 -13.25 -14.17 -7.69
CA SER A 315 -14.42 -14.58 -8.48
C SER A 315 -15.65 -13.75 -8.13
N TYR A 316 -16.57 -13.64 -9.07
CA TYR A 316 -17.87 -13.00 -8.85
C TYR A 316 -18.67 -13.70 -7.75
N GLU A 317 -18.68 -15.03 -7.78
CA GLU A 317 -19.44 -15.87 -6.85
C GLU A 317 -18.99 -15.66 -5.41
N SER A 318 -17.68 -15.62 -5.16
CA SER A 318 -17.14 -15.38 -3.82
C SER A 318 -17.51 -13.99 -3.28
N VAL A 319 -17.35 -12.95 -4.10
CA VAL A 319 -17.74 -11.59 -3.72
C VAL A 319 -19.24 -11.49 -3.45
N TYR A 320 -20.06 -12.09 -4.33
CA TYR A 320 -21.50 -12.08 -4.19
C TYR A 320 -21.93 -12.77 -2.89
N GLN A 321 -21.45 -13.98 -2.61
CA GLN A 321 -21.80 -14.77 -1.43
C GLN A 321 -21.40 -14.07 -0.13
N GLU A 322 -20.16 -13.60 -0.02
CA GLU A 322 -19.66 -12.95 1.20
C GLU A 322 -20.39 -11.62 1.48
N LEU A 323 -20.63 -10.83 0.43
CA LEU A 323 -21.37 -9.58 0.56
C LEU A 323 -22.85 -9.84 0.89
N GLU A 324 -23.47 -10.85 0.30
CA GLU A 324 -24.85 -11.27 0.61
C GLU A 324 -24.97 -11.70 2.08
N GLN A 325 -23.99 -12.47 2.60
CA GLN A 325 -23.97 -12.86 4.01
C GLN A 325 -23.90 -11.64 4.94
N LEU A 326 -23.15 -10.59 4.58
CA LEU A 326 -23.11 -9.36 5.37
C LEU A 326 -24.46 -8.61 5.34
N ILE A 327 -25.16 -8.60 4.20
CA ILE A 327 -26.48 -7.96 4.04
C ILE A 327 -27.57 -8.71 4.81
N LEU A 328 -27.52 -10.05 4.81
CA LEU A 328 -28.53 -10.90 5.47
C LEU A 328 -28.29 -11.01 6.99
N HIS A 329 -27.04 -10.85 7.44
CA HIS A 329 -26.62 -10.95 8.84
C HIS A 329 -25.99 -9.67 9.37
N PRO A 330 -26.72 -8.53 9.36
CA PRO A 330 -26.17 -7.23 9.78
C PRO A 330 -25.82 -7.18 11.27
N GLU A 331 -26.28 -8.12 12.09
CA GLU A 331 -25.91 -8.27 13.50
C GLU A 331 -24.42 -8.55 13.70
N ARG A 332 -23.71 -9.01 12.68
CA ARG A 332 -22.24 -9.21 12.69
C ARG A 332 -21.45 -7.90 12.55
N ILE A 333 -22.06 -6.86 11.99
CA ILE A 333 -21.38 -5.60 11.65
C ILE A 333 -20.72 -4.93 12.86
N PRO A 334 -21.38 -4.76 14.02
CA PRO A 334 -20.75 -4.10 15.16
C PRO A 334 -19.47 -4.80 15.63
N GLU A 335 -19.47 -6.12 15.66
CA GLU A 335 -18.30 -6.90 16.08
C GLU A 335 -17.16 -6.81 15.04
N LEU A 336 -17.45 -6.94 13.75
CA LEU A 336 -16.47 -6.79 12.68
C LEU A 336 -15.84 -5.38 12.67
N LYS A 337 -16.63 -4.33 12.91
CA LYS A 337 -16.13 -2.95 13.06
C LYS A 337 -15.19 -2.82 14.26
N ARG A 338 -15.57 -3.37 15.41
CA ARG A 338 -14.73 -3.38 16.61
C ARG A 338 -13.42 -4.10 16.37
N GLN A 339 -13.46 -5.28 15.76
CA GLN A 339 -12.28 -6.06 15.42
C GLN A 339 -11.39 -5.33 14.38
N SER A 340 -11.97 -4.65 13.40
CA SER A 340 -11.24 -3.85 12.42
C SER A 340 -10.38 -2.77 13.08
N ILE A 341 -10.97 -2.01 14.00
CA ILE A 341 -10.24 -0.98 14.76
C ILE A 341 -9.13 -1.62 15.61
N GLU A 342 -9.44 -2.70 16.31
CA GLU A 342 -8.47 -3.35 17.19
C GLU A 342 -7.32 -3.98 16.41
N TYR A 343 -7.60 -4.59 15.24
CA TYR A 343 -6.60 -5.14 14.34
C TYR A 343 -5.60 -4.05 13.88
N VAL A 344 -6.10 -2.90 13.42
CA VAL A 344 -5.23 -1.80 13.00
C VAL A 344 -4.45 -1.23 14.19
N ARG A 345 -5.09 -1.06 15.35
CA ARG A 345 -4.41 -0.59 16.59
C ARG A 345 -3.32 -1.55 17.04
N ARG A 346 -3.53 -2.86 16.91
CA ARG A 346 -2.59 -3.88 17.36
C ARG A 346 -1.37 -3.95 16.45
N HIS A 347 -1.57 -3.96 15.13
CA HIS A 347 -0.53 -4.27 14.16
C HIS A 347 -0.01 -3.05 13.38
N HIS A 348 -0.85 -2.05 13.15
CA HIS A 348 -0.58 -0.95 12.23
C HIS A 348 -0.48 0.43 12.88
N ASP A 349 -0.66 0.54 14.21
CA ASP A 349 -0.50 1.83 14.91
C ASP A 349 0.87 2.43 14.59
N TYR A 350 0.88 3.66 14.07
CA TYR A 350 2.07 4.30 13.54
C TYR A 350 3.21 4.47 14.56
N LEU A 351 2.91 4.59 15.86
CA LEU A 351 3.95 4.65 16.90
C LEU A 351 4.56 3.27 17.15
N LYS A 352 3.75 2.21 17.14
CA LYS A 352 4.23 0.83 17.27
C LYS A 352 5.10 0.46 16.07
N VAL A 353 4.64 0.81 14.86
CA VAL A 353 5.40 0.59 13.63
C VAL A 353 6.69 1.39 13.63
N ALA A 354 6.65 2.67 14.03
CA ALA A 354 7.85 3.50 14.13
C ALA A 354 8.89 2.92 15.11
N ARG A 355 8.46 2.32 16.24
CA ARG A 355 9.38 1.61 17.14
C ARG A 355 10.04 0.38 16.50
N GLN A 356 9.32 -0.36 15.63
CA GLN A 356 9.92 -1.47 14.88
C GLN A 356 11.00 -0.96 13.92
N TYR A 357 10.72 0.14 13.20
CA TYR A 357 11.70 0.80 12.34
C TYR A 357 12.89 1.35 13.12
N GLU A 358 12.65 1.98 14.28
CA GLU A 358 13.70 2.45 15.17
C GLU A 358 14.63 1.30 15.60
N GLY A 359 14.06 0.17 16.06
CA GLY A 359 14.83 -1.02 16.42
C GLY A 359 15.66 -1.56 15.26
N LEU A 360 15.06 -1.63 14.06
CA LEU A 360 15.76 -2.04 12.84
C LEU A 360 16.91 -1.08 12.49
N TYR A 361 16.68 0.23 12.52
CA TYR A 361 17.71 1.23 12.20
C TYR A 361 18.85 1.24 13.21
N LEU A 362 18.55 1.03 14.50
CA LEU A 362 19.57 0.92 15.56
C LEU A 362 20.42 -0.34 15.37
N SER A 363 19.87 -1.43 14.88
CA SER A 363 20.63 -2.66 14.62
C SER A 363 21.64 -2.55 13.47
N LEU A 364 21.56 -1.48 12.67
CA LEU A 364 22.50 -1.20 11.57
C LEU A 364 23.72 -0.39 12.04
N GLN A 365 23.66 0.23 13.24
CA GLN A 365 24.74 1.07 13.79
C GLN A 365 25.79 0.25 14.50
#